data_35a26b8dba5b2cf6cd699640c78d18d1
#
_entry.id   35a26b8dba5b2cf6cd699640c78d18d1
#
_cell.length_a   1.000
_cell.length_b   1.000
_cell.length_c   1.000
_cell.angle_alpha   90.00
_cell.angle_beta   90.00
_cell.angle_gamma   90.00
#
_symmetry.space_group_name_H-M   'P 1'
#
loop_
_entity.id
_entity.type
_entity.pdbx_description
1 polymer ?
#
loop_
_entity_poly.entity_id
_entity_poly.type
_entity_poly.pdbx_seq_one_letter_code
_entity_poly.pdbx_strand_id
1 'polypeptide(L)'
;MCDGMARGVLGCRGLSSYTMSNQKHIVLAGGGTAGHVNPLLAVAHVIRELEPDADIAVVGTVVGLEHDLVPQAGFELETIEKVPFRAAQRTAALQFPAKWKAEKAKVRDILTRHQAQVIVGFGGYTSAPVYAAAHSMGIPIAIHEQNARAGMANKLGARWASMIGAAYAQPG
;
A
#
# COMPACT_ATOMS: atom_id res chain seq x y z
N MET A 1 47.30 -56.01 -17.73
CA MET A 1 48.28 -54.93 -18.01
C MET A 1 47.53 -53.61 -18.00
N CYS A 2 47.89 -52.81 -17.01
CA CYS A 2 47.84 -51.35 -16.98
C CYS A 2 46.44 -50.75 -17.03
N ASP A 3 45.89 -50.32 -15.93
CA ASP A 3 46.33 -49.18 -15.11
C ASP A 3 45.85 -47.85 -15.69
N GLY A 4 45.08 -47.16 -14.93
CA GLY A 4 45.27 -45.76 -14.90
C GLY A 4 44.06 -44.82 -14.75
N MET A 5 43.84 -44.47 -13.53
CA MET A 5 43.55 -43.08 -13.13
C MET A 5 42.14 -42.51 -13.28
N ALA A 6 41.54 -42.47 -12.13
CA ALA A 6 40.61 -41.48 -11.68
C ALA A 6 41.05 -40.05 -11.97
N ARG A 7 40.13 -39.20 -12.39
CA ARG A 7 40.06 -37.73 -12.13
C ARG A 7 38.65 -37.32 -12.50
N GLY A 8 37.94 -36.87 -11.61
CA GLY A 8 37.88 -35.61 -10.95
C GLY A 8 36.43 -35.21 -11.10
N VAL A 9 35.63 -35.56 -10.09
CA VAL A 9 34.27 -35.02 -9.94
C VAL A 9 34.44 -33.53 -9.61
N LEU A 10 34.39 -32.69 -10.63
CA LEU A 10 34.12 -31.26 -10.43
C LEU A 10 32.66 -31.14 -10.03
N GLY A 11 32.46 -30.94 -8.72
CA GLY A 11 31.16 -30.66 -8.18
C GLY A 11 30.52 -29.48 -8.88
N CYS A 12 29.42 -29.72 -9.55
CA CYS A 12 28.47 -28.70 -9.90
C CYS A 12 27.96 -28.13 -8.58
N ARG A 13 28.61 -27.08 -8.08
CA ARG A 13 28.03 -26.21 -7.09
C ARG A 13 26.72 -25.72 -7.66
N GLY A 14 25.65 -26.08 -6.99
CA GLY A 14 24.30 -25.75 -7.34
C GLY A 14 24.18 -24.30 -7.76
N LEU A 15 23.80 -24.11 -8.99
CA LEU A 15 23.06 -22.93 -9.41
C LEU A 15 21.77 -23.01 -8.61
N SER A 16 21.78 -22.37 -7.44
CA SER A 16 20.55 -21.98 -6.76
C SER A 16 19.74 -21.23 -7.81
N SER A 17 18.72 -21.89 -8.31
CA SER A 17 17.73 -21.26 -9.15
C SER A 17 17.17 -20.10 -8.34
N TYR A 18 17.64 -18.90 -8.61
CA TYR A 18 17.03 -17.67 -8.18
C TYR A 18 15.70 -17.61 -8.95
N THR A 19 14.70 -18.32 -8.49
CA THR A 19 13.33 -18.07 -8.87
C THR A 19 13.03 -16.67 -8.36
N MET A 20 13.15 -15.70 -9.25
CA MET A 20 12.58 -14.38 -9.05
C MET A 20 11.10 -14.65 -8.71
N SER A 21 10.73 -14.56 -7.46
CA SER A 21 9.33 -14.63 -7.06
C SER A 21 8.61 -13.55 -7.87
N ASN A 22 7.76 -13.96 -8.81
CA ASN A 22 6.91 -13.03 -9.56
C ASN A 22 5.70 -12.58 -8.73
N GLN A 23 5.80 -12.76 -7.42
CA GLN A 23 4.78 -12.35 -6.47
C GLN A 23 4.58 -10.84 -6.53
N LYS A 24 3.32 -10.44 -6.68
CA LYS A 24 2.93 -9.02 -6.67
C LYS A 24 2.78 -8.55 -5.22
N HIS A 25 3.35 -7.41 -4.90
CA HIS A 25 3.27 -6.80 -3.58
C HIS A 25 2.49 -5.49 -3.67
N ILE A 26 1.26 -5.51 -3.19
CA ILE A 26 0.30 -4.42 -3.37
C ILE A 26 -0.15 -3.91 -2.01
N VAL A 27 -0.03 -2.61 -1.79
CA VAL A 27 -0.54 -1.98 -0.58
C VAL A 27 -1.75 -1.11 -0.91
N LEU A 28 -2.85 -1.38 -0.23
CA LEU A 28 -4.08 -0.61 -0.36
C LEU A 28 -4.19 0.39 0.80
N ALA A 29 -4.60 1.61 0.54
CA ALA A 29 -4.70 2.64 1.57
C ALA A 29 -6.07 3.31 1.55
N GLY A 30 -6.77 3.22 2.68
CA GLY A 30 -8.09 3.83 2.81
C GLY A 30 -8.68 3.54 4.18
N GLY A 31 -9.67 4.32 4.58
CA GLY A 31 -10.30 4.06 5.87
C GLY A 31 -11.19 5.20 6.36
N GLY A 32 -11.68 4.98 7.57
CA GLY A 32 -12.53 5.90 8.31
C GLY A 32 -14.02 5.72 8.06
N THR A 33 -14.45 5.43 6.84
CA THR A 33 -15.88 5.28 6.50
C THR A 33 -16.10 4.11 5.52
N ALA A 34 -17.33 3.57 5.52
CA ALA A 34 -17.73 2.51 4.59
C ALA A 34 -17.51 2.91 3.12
N GLY A 35 -17.68 4.19 2.78
CA GLY A 35 -17.44 4.71 1.43
C GLY A 35 -16.01 4.55 0.94
N HIS A 36 -15.03 4.43 1.82
CA HIS A 36 -13.63 4.16 1.47
C HIS A 36 -13.28 2.68 1.62
N VAL A 37 -13.79 2.02 2.67
CA VAL A 37 -13.44 0.63 3.02
C VAL A 37 -14.09 -0.37 2.05
N ASN A 38 -15.36 -0.19 1.69
CA ASN A 38 -16.04 -1.13 0.80
C ASN A 38 -15.40 -1.23 -0.60
N PRO A 39 -15.13 -0.11 -1.32
CA PRO A 39 -14.44 -0.21 -2.61
C PRO A 39 -12.99 -0.73 -2.47
N LEU A 40 -12.31 -0.44 -1.36
CA LEU A 40 -11.00 -1.00 -1.06
C LEU A 40 -11.07 -2.53 -0.99
N LEU A 41 -12.00 -3.07 -0.20
CA LEU A 41 -12.17 -4.52 -0.07
C LEU A 41 -12.61 -5.18 -1.38
N ALA A 42 -13.50 -4.53 -2.13
CA ALA A 42 -13.89 -5.04 -3.44
C ALA A 42 -12.70 -5.18 -4.39
N VAL A 43 -11.83 -4.16 -4.44
CA VAL A 43 -10.60 -4.22 -5.25
C VAL A 43 -9.62 -5.27 -4.70
N ALA A 44 -9.47 -5.39 -3.39
CA ALA A 44 -8.61 -6.39 -2.77
C ALA A 44 -9.02 -7.82 -3.15
N HIS A 45 -10.34 -8.12 -3.14
CA HIS A 45 -10.86 -9.42 -3.56
C HIS A 45 -10.60 -9.69 -5.03
N VAL A 46 -10.86 -8.72 -5.91
CA VAL A 46 -10.59 -8.88 -7.35
C VAL A 46 -9.09 -9.10 -7.62
N ILE A 47 -8.21 -8.38 -6.92
CA ILE A 47 -6.77 -8.61 -7.05
C ILE A 47 -6.41 -10.04 -6.64
N ARG A 48 -6.96 -10.55 -5.53
CA ARG A 48 -6.72 -11.92 -5.05
C ARG A 48 -7.24 -12.98 -6.01
N GLU A 49 -8.36 -12.71 -6.69
CA GLU A 49 -8.90 -13.61 -7.73
C GLU A 49 -8.00 -13.64 -8.97
N LEU A 50 -7.48 -12.50 -9.40
CA LEU A 50 -6.63 -12.39 -10.59
C LEU A 50 -5.18 -12.82 -10.34
N GLU A 51 -4.67 -12.58 -9.14
CA GLU A 51 -3.29 -12.85 -8.71
C GLU A 51 -3.34 -13.55 -7.34
N PRO A 52 -3.63 -14.86 -7.30
CA PRO A 52 -3.83 -15.60 -6.03
C PRO A 52 -2.62 -15.56 -5.08
N ASP A 53 -1.41 -15.46 -5.65
CA ASP A 53 -0.14 -15.39 -4.90
C ASP A 53 0.24 -13.96 -4.50
N ALA A 54 -0.58 -12.95 -4.80
CA ALA A 54 -0.26 -11.57 -4.46
C ALA A 54 -0.22 -11.36 -2.94
N ASP A 55 0.81 -10.67 -2.46
CA ASP A 55 0.86 -10.10 -1.13
C ASP A 55 0.05 -8.81 -1.11
N ILE A 56 -1.04 -8.79 -0.34
CA ILE A 56 -1.98 -7.66 -0.26
C ILE A 56 -2.06 -7.22 1.19
N ALA A 57 -1.52 -6.05 1.48
CA ALA A 57 -1.66 -5.41 2.78
C ALA A 57 -2.53 -4.15 2.69
N VAL A 58 -3.24 -3.86 3.76
CA VAL A 58 -4.09 -2.65 3.86
C VAL A 58 -3.53 -1.73 4.93
N VAL A 59 -3.38 -0.46 4.61
CA VAL A 59 -3.04 0.58 5.59
C VAL A 59 -4.30 1.34 5.99
N GLY A 60 -4.63 1.25 7.26
CA GLY A 60 -5.80 1.87 7.88
C GLY A 60 -5.50 2.54 9.21
N THR A 61 -6.53 2.76 10.03
CA THR A 61 -6.40 3.24 11.41
C THR A 61 -6.98 2.24 12.40
N VAL A 62 -6.57 2.35 13.66
CA VAL A 62 -7.10 1.51 14.76
C VAL A 62 -8.54 1.87 15.17
N VAL A 63 -9.10 2.97 14.67
CA VAL A 63 -10.41 3.49 15.08
C VAL A 63 -11.44 3.59 13.96
N GLY A 64 -11.07 3.18 12.75
CA GLY A 64 -11.96 3.18 11.59
C GLY A 64 -12.67 1.84 11.38
N LEU A 65 -13.65 1.80 10.47
CA LEU A 65 -14.33 0.56 10.10
C LEU A 65 -13.38 -0.49 9.51
N GLU A 66 -12.27 -0.05 8.94
CA GLU A 66 -11.21 -0.91 8.41
C GLU A 66 -10.61 -1.83 9.46
N HIS A 67 -10.59 -1.41 10.74
CA HIS A 67 -10.06 -2.21 11.83
C HIS A 67 -10.74 -3.59 11.95
N ASP A 68 -12.04 -3.62 11.78
CA ASP A 68 -12.83 -4.85 11.88
C ASP A 68 -13.02 -5.51 10.51
N LEU A 69 -13.33 -4.73 9.47
CA LEU A 69 -13.73 -5.26 8.16
C LEU A 69 -12.56 -5.85 7.37
N VAL A 70 -11.36 -5.30 7.48
CA VAL A 70 -10.20 -5.78 6.72
C VAL A 70 -9.75 -7.17 7.19
N PRO A 71 -9.56 -7.42 8.51
CA PRO A 71 -9.24 -8.77 9.00
C PRO A 71 -10.38 -9.77 8.76
N GLN A 72 -11.65 -9.37 8.89
CA GLN A 72 -12.80 -10.24 8.59
C GLN A 72 -12.83 -10.66 7.11
N ALA A 73 -12.37 -9.80 6.21
CA ALA A 73 -12.22 -10.12 4.79
C ALA A 73 -10.97 -10.94 4.47
N GLY A 74 -10.15 -11.29 5.48
CA GLY A 74 -8.94 -12.11 5.33
C GLY A 74 -7.74 -11.37 4.74
N PHE A 75 -7.65 -10.05 4.96
CA PHE A 75 -6.50 -9.24 4.57
C PHE A 75 -5.71 -8.75 5.79
N GLU A 76 -4.42 -8.54 5.59
CA GLU A 76 -3.55 -7.97 6.62
C GLU A 76 -3.81 -6.47 6.76
N LEU A 77 -3.97 -6.01 8.02
CA LEU A 77 -4.17 -4.61 8.34
C LEU A 77 -2.97 -4.03 9.07
N GLU A 78 -2.29 -3.12 8.44
CA GLU A 78 -1.28 -2.25 9.03
C GLU A 78 -1.92 -0.95 9.50
N THR A 79 -1.66 -0.57 10.74
CA THR A 79 -2.33 0.60 11.33
C THR A 79 -1.39 1.77 11.53
N ILE A 80 -1.89 2.96 11.20
CA ILE A 80 -1.24 4.24 11.47
C ILE A 80 -2.16 5.14 12.30
N GLU A 81 -1.60 6.18 12.90
CA GLU A 81 -2.42 7.16 13.60
C GLU A 81 -3.14 8.09 12.61
N LYS A 82 -4.33 8.50 13.00
CA LYS A 82 -5.09 9.49 12.24
C LYS A 82 -4.39 10.85 12.30
N VAL A 83 -3.96 11.34 11.14
CA VAL A 83 -3.39 12.69 11.00
C VAL A 83 -4.47 13.60 10.41
N PRO A 84 -5.09 14.47 11.21
CA PRO A 84 -6.15 15.35 10.73
C PRO A 84 -5.57 16.48 9.88
N PHE A 85 -6.07 16.67 8.65
CA PHE A 85 -5.68 17.79 7.78
C PHE A 85 -6.17 19.15 8.25
N ARG A 86 -7.15 19.18 9.15
CA ARG A 86 -7.64 20.39 9.79
C ARG A 86 -7.44 20.27 11.29
N ALA A 87 -6.43 20.93 11.79
CA ALA A 87 -6.30 21.16 13.22
C ALA A 87 -7.30 22.26 13.62
N ALA A 88 -8.43 21.84 14.20
CA ALA A 88 -9.42 22.76 14.75
C ALA A 88 -8.91 23.55 15.98
N GLN A 89 -7.76 23.13 16.54
CA GLN A 89 -7.14 23.75 17.72
C GLN A 89 -5.70 24.20 17.39
N ARG A 90 -5.31 25.37 17.86
CA ARG A 90 -3.97 25.95 17.68
C ARG A 90 -2.83 25.00 18.11
N THR A 91 -3.03 24.26 19.21
CA THR A 91 -2.06 23.29 19.72
C THR A 91 -1.86 22.10 18.77
N ALA A 92 -2.91 21.63 18.12
CA ALA A 92 -2.84 20.55 17.14
C ALA A 92 -2.11 20.98 15.85
N ALA A 93 -2.21 22.27 15.49
CA ALA A 93 -1.47 22.83 14.34
C ALA A 93 0.04 22.82 14.56
N LEU A 94 0.52 23.09 15.77
CA LEU A 94 1.94 23.07 16.14
C LEU A 94 2.51 21.62 16.13
N GLN A 95 1.70 20.63 16.49
CA GLN A 95 2.12 19.21 16.53
C GLN A 95 1.99 18.51 15.16
N PHE A 96 1.26 19.11 14.23
CA PHE A 96 0.99 18.51 12.91
C PHE A 96 2.28 18.12 12.15
N PRO A 97 3.31 18.98 12.03
CA PRO A 97 4.52 18.62 11.27
C PRO A 97 5.26 17.41 11.86
N ALA A 98 5.33 17.32 13.19
CA ALA A 98 6.00 16.21 13.88
C ALA A 98 5.21 14.91 13.71
N LYS A 99 3.89 14.94 13.91
CA LYS A 99 3.00 13.79 13.68
C LYS A 99 3.02 13.34 12.23
N TRP A 100 2.93 14.28 11.30
CA TRP A 100 3.02 13.97 9.86
C TRP A 100 4.32 13.25 9.51
N LYS A 101 5.46 13.77 10.02
CA LYS A 101 6.77 13.15 9.78
C LYS A 101 6.87 11.75 10.38
N ALA A 102 6.35 11.57 11.59
CA ALA A 102 6.34 10.27 12.27
C ALA A 102 5.49 9.25 11.52
N GLU A 103 4.25 9.61 11.15
CA GLU A 103 3.37 8.70 10.41
C GLU A 103 3.90 8.38 9.00
N LYS A 104 4.48 9.38 8.31
CA LYS A 104 5.15 9.13 7.04
C LYS A 104 6.34 8.16 7.19
N ALA A 105 7.11 8.25 8.27
CA ALA A 105 8.22 7.32 8.54
C ALA A 105 7.67 5.91 8.80
N LYS A 106 6.65 5.78 9.64
CA LYS A 106 5.97 4.49 9.91
C LYS A 106 5.44 3.86 8.63
N VAL A 107 4.80 4.64 7.77
CA VAL A 107 4.34 4.15 6.46
C VAL A 107 5.52 3.67 5.61
N ARG A 108 6.64 4.38 5.57
CA ARG A 108 7.83 3.94 4.82
C ARG A 108 8.32 2.57 5.30
N ASP A 109 8.31 2.33 6.60
CA ASP A 109 8.71 1.03 7.18
C ASP A 109 7.72 -0.06 6.77
N ILE A 110 6.41 0.24 6.77
CA ILE A 110 5.36 -0.68 6.27
C ILE A 110 5.61 -1.02 4.80
N LEU A 111 5.76 -0.01 3.94
CA LEU A 111 5.98 -0.21 2.51
C LEU A 111 7.27 -0.99 2.22
N THR A 112 8.30 -0.81 3.04
CA THR A 112 9.56 -1.55 2.92
C THR A 112 9.40 -3.01 3.35
N ARG A 113 8.72 -3.29 4.47
CA ARG A 113 8.47 -4.65 4.95
C ARG A 113 7.65 -5.48 3.96
N HIS A 114 6.62 -4.88 3.39
CA HIS A 114 5.79 -5.49 2.35
C HIS A 114 6.41 -5.41 0.95
N GLN A 115 7.62 -4.88 0.79
CA GLN A 115 8.28 -4.73 -0.52
C GLN A 115 7.34 -4.12 -1.58
N ALA A 116 6.53 -3.15 -1.18
CA ALA A 116 5.43 -2.60 -1.97
C ALA A 116 5.88 -2.16 -3.37
N GLN A 117 5.26 -2.72 -4.39
CA GLN A 117 5.50 -2.41 -5.81
C GLN A 117 4.52 -1.38 -6.34
N VAL A 118 3.35 -1.27 -5.73
CA VAL A 118 2.31 -0.31 -6.10
C VAL A 118 1.44 0.01 -4.89
N ILE A 119 0.96 1.25 -4.85
CA ILE A 119 -0.04 1.71 -3.87
C ILE A 119 -1.35 1.97 -4.59
N VAL A 120 -2.45 1.49 -4.01
CA VAL A 120 -3.80 1.87 -4.45
C VAL A 120 -4.51 2.60 -3.31
N GLY A 121 -4.85 3.85 -3.51
CA GLY A 121 -5.48 4.67 -2.49
C GLY A 121 -6.95 4.95 -2.77
N PHE A 122 -7.77 4.85 -1.72
CA PHE A 122 -9.22 5.04 -1.76
C PHE A 122 -9.67 6.31 -1.04
N GLY A 123 -8.73 7.10 -0.55
CA GLY A 123 -9.02 8.30 0.22
C GLY A 123 -9.13 8.07 1.73
N GLY A 124 -9.60 9.08 2.43
CA GLY A 124 -9.58 9.09 3.89
C GLY A 124 -8.29 9.66 4.47
N TYR A 125 -8.22 9.72 5.80
CA TYR A 125 -7.08 10.35 6.49
C TYR A 125 -5.78 9.55 6.37
N THR A 126 -5.88 8.25 6.15
CA THR A 126 -4.75 7.32 6.03
C THR A 126 -4.03 7.42 4.70
N SER A 127 -4.76 7.69 3.62
CA SER A 127 -4.19 7.68 2.26
C SER A 127 -3.15 8.77 2.05
N ALA A 128 -3.29 9.94 2.69
CA ALA A 128 -2.38 11.06 2.44
C ALA A 128 -0.93 10.80 2.89
N PRO A 129 -0.63 10.32 4.11
CA PRO A 129 0.73 9.95 4.49
C PRO A 129 1.25 8.77 3.64
N VAL A 130 0.37 7.85 3.19
CA VAL A 130 0.76 6.74 2.31
C VAL A 130 1.20 7.27 0.94
N TYR A 131 0.45 8.18 0.32
CA TYR A 131 0.85 8.80 -0.94
C TYR A 131 2.18 9.55 -0.81
N ALA A 132 2.35 10.33 0.26
CA ALA A 132 3.58 11.08 0.48
C ALA A 132 4.80 10.18 0.72
N ALA A 133 4.62 9.03 1.39
CA ALA A 133 5.66 8.04 1.60
C ALA A 133 6.01 7.34 0.27
N ALA A 134 5.02 6.80 -0.43
CA ALA A 134 5.18 6.11 -1.70
C ALA A 134 5.89 7.00 -2.74
N HIS A 135 5.44 8.25 -2.90
CA HIS A 135 6.10 9.21 -3.78
C HIS A 135 7.58 9.40 -3.43
N SER A 136 7.92 9.54 -2.12
CA SER A 136 9.32 9.71 -1.71
C SER A 136 10.18 8.46 -1.88
N MET A 137 9.57 7.30 -2.11
CA MET A 137 10.23 6.01 -2.36
C MET A 137 10.22 5.63 -3.85
N GLY A 138 9.59 6.44 -4.72
CA GLY A 138 9.45 6.13 -6.14
C GLY A 138 8.46 5.00 -6.44
N ILE A 139 7.58 4.66 -5.48
CA ILE A 139 6.58 3.61 -5.66
C ILE A 139 5.38 4.19 -6.44
N PRO A 140 4.92 3.56 -7.53
CA PRO A 140 3.77 3.99 -8.30
C PRO A 140 2.50 4.08 -7.46
N ILE A 141 1.68 5.10 -7.72
CA ILE A 141 0.44 5.36 -6.99
C ILE A 141 -0.74 5.32 -7.96
N ALA A 142 -1.69 4.44 -7.70
CA ALA A 142 -3.01 4.44 -8.29
C ALA A 142 -4.01 5.01 -7.29
N ILE A 143 -4.98 5.78 -7.76
CA ILE A 143 -6.05 6.34 -6.91
C ILE A 143 -7.40 5.89 -7.44
N HIS A 144 -8.24 5.40 -6.57
CA HIS A 144 -9.66 5.21 -6.82
C HIS A 144 -10.46 6.29 -6.11
N GLU A 145 -11.24 7.08 -6.87
CA GLU A 145 -12.15 8.06 -6.32
C GLU A 145 -13.60 7.64 -6.55
N GLN A 146 -14.26 7.27 -5.49
CA GLN A 146 -15.64 6.78 -5.51
C GLN A 146 -16.68 7.89 -5.32
N ASN A 147 -16.27 9.09 -4.94
CA ASN A 147 -17.17 10.21 -4.69
C ASN A 147 -17.25 11.14 -5.93
N ALA A 148 -18.41 11.78 -6.10
CA ALA A 148 -18.58 12.80 -7.15
C ALA A 148 -17.65 14.01 -6.95
N ARG A 149 -17.19 14.27 -5.74
CA ARG A 149 -16.18 15.29 -5.43
C ARG A 149 -15.00 14.62 -4.75
N ALA A 150 -13.84 14.75 -5.35
CA ALA A 150 -12.61 14.17 -4.82
C ALA A 150 -12.30 14.68 -3.40
N GLY A 151 -11.98 13.74 -2.51
CA GLY A 151 -11.54 14.02 -1.15
C GLY A 151 -10.18 14.71 -1.11
N MET A 152 -9.87 15.38 0.01
CA MET A 152 -8.61 16.14 0.16
C MET A 152 -7.36 15.25 0.02
N ALA A 153 -7.40 14.03 0.52
CA ALA A 153 -6.29 13.08 0.38
C ALA A 153 -6.06 12.72 -1.08
N ASN A 154 -7.12 12.39 -1.83
CA ASN A 154 -7.02 12.07 -3.24
C ASN A 154 -6.59 13.26 -4.10
N LYS A 155 -7.03 14.49 -3.76
CA LYS A 155 -6.52 15.72 -4.41
C LYS A 155 -5.03 15.92 -4.19
N LEU A 156 -4.53 15.60 -3.00
CA LEU A 156 -3.09 15.65 -2.72
C LEU A 156 -2.35 14.57 -3.53
N GLY A 157 -2.82 13.32 -3.45
CA GLY A 157 -2.21 12.18 -4.11
C GLY A 157 -2.23 12.28 -5.64
N ALA A 158 -3.26 12.91 -6.22
CA ALA A 158 -3.39 13.10 -7.67
C ALA A 158 -2.18 13.79 -8.32
N ARG A 159 -1.44 14.59 -7.54
CA ARG A 159 -0.20 15.26 -8.00
C ARG A 159 0.93 14.27 -8.30
N TRP A 160 0.88 13.08 -7.74
CA TRP A 160 1.91 12.05 -7.81
C TRP A 160 1.39 10.73 -8.39
N ALA A 161 0.08 10.66 -8.67
CA ALA A 161 -0.54 9.44 -9.15
C ALA A 161 -0.12 9.14 -10.60
N SER A 162 0.21 7.88 -10.83
CA SER A 162 0.43 7.32 -12.16
C SER A 162 -0.89 6.97 -12.85
N MET A 163 -1.95 6.73 -12.06
CA MET A 163 -3.28 6.38 -12.56
C MET A 163 -4.36 6.87 -11.60
N ILE A 164 -5.47 7.34 -12.15
CA ILE A 164 -6.66 7.74 -11.38
C ILE A 164 -7.89 7.10 -12.03
N GLY A 165 -8.59 6.26 -11.27
CA GLY A 165 -9.90 5.73 -11.60
C GLY A 165 -10.98 6.50 -10.84
N ALA A 166 -11.91 7.14 -11.53
CA ALA A 166 -13.03 7.85 -10.93
C ALA A 166 -14.36 7.13 -11.27
N ALA A 167 -15.21 6.96 -10.27
CA ALA A 167 -16.54 6.35 -10.46
C ALA A 167 -17.51 7.30 -11.20
N TYR A 168 -17.24 8.60 -11.17
CA TYR A 168 -18.05 9.62 -11.82
C TYR A 168 -17.20 10.45 -12.77
N ALA A 169 -17.73 10.72 -13.96
CA ALA A 169 -17.14 11.74 -14.83
C ALA A 169 -17.18 13.08 -14.09
N GLN A 170 -16.04 13.70 -13.88
CA GLN A 170 -16.00 15.05 -13.28
C GLN A 170 -16.51 16.04 -14.33
N PRO A 171 -17.46 16.91 -14.00
CA PRO A 171 -17.69 18.08 -14.82
C PRO A 171 -16.41 18.91 -14.78
N GLY A 172 -15.89 19.23 -15.96
CA GLY A 172 -14.67 19.99 -16.18
C GLY A 172 -14.62 21.33 -15.47
#